data_e0782f6c62ff6e141eab46816619d98a
#
_entry.id   e0782f6c62ff6e141eab46816619d98a
#
_cell.length_a   1.000
_cell.length_b   1.000
_cell.length_c   1.000
_cell.angle_alpha   90.00
_cell.angle_beta   90.00
_cell.angle_gamma   90.00
#
_symmetry.space_group_name_H-M   'P 1'
#
loop_
_entity.id
_entity.type
_entity.pdbx_description
1 polymer ?
#
loop_
_entity_poly.entity_id
_entity_poly.type
_entity_poly.pdbx_seq_one_letter_code
_entity_poly.pdbx_strand_id
1 'polypeptide(L)'
;MEDRIRRLREMLDHSDYTVALCGTGVMEESGYVAIKKQARAYEIEELYGDPPEEIFTSAYFTARPAKFFQFYRQEILNKIPEPAGSSYALAAMERAGRLQCVITTNKFEQERRAGCENV
;
A
#
# COMPACT_ATOMS: atom_id res chain seq x y z
N MET A 1 -19.76 14.06 -11.16
CA MET A 1 -18.30 13.88 -11.00
C MET A 1 -17.56 15.22 -11.03
N GLU A 2 -17.80 16.06 -12.02
CA GLU A 2 -17.17 17.40 -12.13
C GLU A 2 -17.37 18.29 -10.90
N ASP A 3 -18.55 18.30 -10.29
CA ASP A 3 -18.82 19.09 -9.08
C ASP A 3 -17.99 18.66 -7.88
N ARG A 4 -17.71 17.34 -7.74
CA ARG A 4 -16.87 16.83 -6.65
C ARG A 4 -15.40 17.22 -6.85
N ILE A 5 -14.93 17.16 -8.09
CA ILE A 5 -13.55 17.56 -8.45
C ILE A 5 -13.37 19.06 -8.22
N ARG A 6 -14.35 19.87 -8.65
CA ARG A 6 -14.32 21.31 -8.41
C ARG A 6 -14.27 21.64 -6.93
N ARG A 7 -15.15 21.03 -6.13
CA ARG A 7 -15.17 21.20 -4.68
C ARG A 7 -13.86 20.81 -4.01
N LEU A 8 -13.26 19.68 -4.42
CA LEU A 8 -11.95 19.25 -3.93
C LEU A 8 -10.87 20.29 -4.27
N ARG A 9 -10.87 20.81 -5.49
CA ARG A 9 -9.93 21.83 -5.92
C ARG A 9 -10.07 23.11 -5.07
N GLU A 10 -11.30 23.58 -4.85
CA GLU A 10 -11.58 24.72 -3.99
C GLU A 10 -11.09 24.50 -2.56
N MET A 11 -11.28 23.31 -2.00
CA MET A 11 -10.78 22.96 -0.68
C MET A 11 -9.23 22.97 -0.63
N LEU A 12 -8.57 22.45 -1.63
CA LEU A 12 -7.11 22.48 -1.75
C LEU A 12 -6.57 23.89 -1.90
N ASP A 13 -7.26 24.72 -2.69
CA ASP A 13 -6.85 26.13 -2.93
C ASP A 13 -6.99 27.00 -1.67
N HIS A 14 -7.91 26.66 -0.77
CA HIS A 14 -8.11 27.37 0.51
C HIS A 14 -7.40 26.71 1.69
N SER A 15 -6.68 25.61 1.50
CA SER A 15 -5.97 24.92 2.56
C SER A 15 -4.55 25.48 2.71
N ASP A 16 -4.19 25.83 3.93
CA ASP A 16 -2.83 26.25 4.28
C ASP A 16 -1.91 25.04 4.53
N TYR A 17 -2.49 23.90 4.87
CA TYR A 17 -1.75 22.66 5.14
C TYR A 17 -2.60 21.44 4.76
N THR A 18 -2.17 20.72 3.73
CA THR A 18 -2.87 19.53 3.23
C THR A 18 -2.10 18.27 3.57
N VAL A 19 -2.77 17.28 4.10
CA VAL A 19 -2.23 15.96 4.42
C VAL A 19 -3.01 14.88 3.66
N ALA A 20 -2.31 13.95 3.04
CA ALA A 20 -2.91 12.76 2.46
C ALA A 20 -2.72 11.56 3.40
N LEU A 21 -3.81 10.88 3.73
CA LEU A 21 -3.78 9.60 4.45
C LEU A 21 -3.99 8.45 3.46
N CYS A 22 -2.97 7.64 3.27
CA CYS A 22 -2.95 6.55 2.31
C CYS A 22 -3.08 5.19 2.99
N GLY A 23 -4.01 4.39 2.51
CA GLY A 23 -4.25 3.02 2.96
C GLY A 23 -4.10 2.01 1.83
N THR A 24 -4.68 0.83 2.02
CA THR A 24 -4.58 -0.30 1.09
C THR A 24 -5.13 -0.04 -0.31
N GLY A 25 -6.04 0.93 -0.47
CA GLY A 25 -6.59 1.31 -1.78
C GLY A 25 -5.54 1.76 -2.79
N VAL A 26 -4.49 2.44 -2.33
CA VAL A 26 -3.35 2.84 -3.16
C VAL A 26 -2.60 1.62 -3.71
N MET A 27 -2.47 0.57 -2.89
CA MET A 27 -1.83 -0.67 -3.30
C MET A 27 -2.72 -1.51 -4.22
N GLU A 28 -4.03 -1.55 -3.94
CA GLU A 28 -5.00 -2.26 -4.79
C GLU A 28 -5.09 -1.66 -6.19
N GLU A 29 -5.01 -0.34 -6.31
CA GLU A 29 -4.91 0.35 -7.60
C GLU A 29 -3.70 -0.12 -8.41
N SER A 30 -2.59 -0.42 -7.74
CA SER A 30 -1.36 -0.96 -8.34
C SER A 30 -1.44 -2.47 -8.68
N GLY A 31 -2.59 -3.09 -8.48
CA GLY A 31 -2.82 -4.52 -8.75
C GLY A 31 -2.43 -5.45 -7.59
N TYR A 32 -2.08 -4.91 -6.43
CA TYR A 32 -1.79 -5.73 -5.25
C TYR A 32 -3.07 -6.39 -4.71
N VAL A 33 -2.98 -7.68 -4.46
CA VAL A 33 -4.05 -8.44 -3.80
C VAL A 33 -3.60 -8.77 -2.37
N ALA A 34 -4.32 -8.22 -1.39
CA ALA A 34 -4.00 -8.46 0.01
C ALA A 34 -4.10 -9.96 0.35
N ILE A 35 -3.13 -10.48 1.09
CA ILE A 35 -3.08 -11.89 1.50
C ILE A 35 -4.28 -12.32 2.36
N LYS A 36 -4.95 -11.36 3.01
CA LYS A 36 -6.17 -11.57 3.80
C LYS A 36 -7.45 -11.65 2.96
N LYS A 37 -7.41 -11.33 1.66
CA LYS A 37 -8.55 -11.58 0.78
C LYS A 37 -8.78 -13.07 0.67
N GLN A 38 -10.03 -13.51 0.83
CA GLN A 38 -10.40 -14.91 0.95
C GLN A 38 -9.81 -15.81 -0.14
N ALA A 39 -9.94 -15.42 -1.41
CA ALA A 39 -9.39 -16.19 -2.53
C ALA A 39 -7.87 -16.32 -2.42
N ARG A 40 -7.17 -15.25 -2.04
CA ARG A 40 -5.72 -15.25 -1.88
C ARG A 40 -5.29 -16.08 -0.68
N ALA A 41 -6.02 -16.02 0.44
CA ALA A 41 -5.76 -16.82 1.63
C ALA A 41 -5.87 -18.32 1.34
N TYR A 42 -6.87 -18.74 0.56
CA TYR A 42 -7.00 -20.14 0.14
C TYR A 42 -5.85 -20.60 -0.76
N GLU A 43 -5.44 -19.80 -1.73
CA GLU A 43 -4.27 -20.12 -2.56
C GLU A 43 -3.00 -20.31 -1.72
N ILE A 44 -2.79 -19.44 -0.74
CA ILE A 44 -1.63 -19.51 0.16
C ILE A 44 -1.70 -20.77 1.02
N GLU A 45 -2.84 -21.08 1.60
CA GLU A 45 -3.04 -22.29 2.40
C GLU A 45 -2.80 -23.56 1.55
N GLU A 46 -3.28 -23.59 0.31
CA GLU A 46 -3.05 -24.69 -0.61
C GLU A 46 -1.56 -24.87 -0.95
N LEU A 47 -0.84 -23.77 -1.18
CA LEU A 47 0.58 -23.81 -1.56
C LEU A 47 1.53 -24.11 -0.40
N TYR A 48 1.24 -23.59 0.78
CA TYR A 48 2.15 -23.63 1.95
C TYR A 48 1.68 -24.58 3.07
N GLY A 49 0.44 -25.06 3.01
CA GLY A 49 -0.15 -25.99 3.99
C GLY A 49 -0.67 -25.30 5.25
N ASP A 50 -0.49 -24.01 5.39
CA ASP A 50 -0.92 -23.22 6.55
C ASP A 50 -1.56 -21.90 6.07
N PRO A 51 -2.61 -21.39 6.74
CA PRO A 51 -3.23 -20.11 6.35
C PRO A 51 -2.36 -18.91 6.68
N PRO A 52 -2.51 -17.77 5.96
CA PRO A 52 -1.69 -16.58 6.17
C PRO A 52 -1.71 -16.06 7.61
N GLU A 53 -2.85 -16.15 8.29
CA GLU A 53 -2.99 -15.73 9.69
C GLU A 53 -2.07 -16.52 10.63
N GLU A 54 -1.83 -17.78 10.36
CA GLU A 54 -0.92 -18.62 11.12
C GLU A 54 0.54 -18.34 10.74
N ILE A 55 0.84 -18.25 9.44
CA ILE A 55 2.20 -18.00 8.94
C ILE A 55 2.76 -16.68 9.48
N PHE A 56 1.92 -15.63 9.62
CA PHE A 56 2.33 -14.33 10.14
C PHE A 56 2.33 -14.22 11.66
N THR A 57 2.52 -15.32 12.36
CA THR A 57 2.72 -15.28 13.81
C THR A 57 4.19 -15.38 14.18
N SER A 58 4.56 -14.80 15.32
CA SER A 58 5.91 -14.95 15.89
C SER A 58 6.22 -16.41 16.23
N ALA A 59 5.22 -17.17 16.67
CA ALA A 59 5.35 -18.60 16.95
C ALA A 59 5.73 -19.38 15.70
N TYR A 60 5.05 -19.15 14.58
CA TYR A 60 5.38 -19.78 13.30
C TYR A 60 6.79 -19.41 12.81
N PHE A 61 7.11 -18.12 12.84
CA PHE A 61 8.43 -17.63 12.47
C PHE A 61 9.55 -18.30 13.29
N THR A 62 9.36 -18.42 14.61
CA THR A 62 10.35 -19.05 15.50
C THR A 62 10.47 -20.54 15.26
N ALA A 63 9.36 -21.24 15.07
CA ALA A 63 9.34 -22.71 14.90
C ALA A 63 9.73 -23.15 13.49
N ARG A 64 9.40 -22.36 12.46
CA ARG A 64 9.55 -22.73 11.04
C ARG A 64 10.14 -21.59 10.20
N PRO A 65 11.33 -21.07 10.55
CA PRO A 65 11.88 -19.88 9.87
C PRO A 65 12.11 -20.08 8.37
N ALA A 66 12.54 -21.26 7.94
CA ALA A 66 12.76 -21.56 6.53
C ALA A 66 11.46 -21.46 5.70
N LYS A 67 10.36 -22.02 6.21
CA LYS A 67 9.04 -21.93 5.57
C LYS A 67 8.52 -20.50 5.56
N PHE A 68 8.69 -19.77 6.66
CA PHE A 68 8.31 -18.37 6.76
C PHE A 68 9.03 -17.53 5.69
N PHE A 69 10.35 -17.66 5.56
CA PHE A 69 11.11 -16.89 4.58
C PHE A 69 10.81 -17.30 3.13
N GLN A 70 10.53 -18.57 2.87
CA GLN A 70 10.08 -19.00 1.56
C GLN A 70 8.76 -18.32 1.17
N PHE A 71 7.78 -18.38 2.04
CA PHE A 71 6.49 -17.69 1.88
C PHE A 71 6.68 -16.18 1.69
N TYR A 72 7.44 -15.54 2.59
CA TYR A 72 7.63 -14.09 2.59
C TYR A 72 8.29 -13.59 1.29
N ARG A 73 9.29 -14.29 0.80
CA ARG A 73 9.92 -13.95 -0.49
C ARG A 73 8.96 -14.11 -1.66
N GLN A 74 8.26 -15.21 -1.73
CA GLN A 74 7.43 -15.54 -2.89
C GLN A 74 6.13 -14.72 -2.92
N GLU A 75 5.49 -14.55 -1.77
CA GLU A 75 4.15 -13.96 -1.69
C GLU A 75 4.14 -12.48 -1.34
N ILE A 76 5.20 -11.97 -0.75
CA ILE A 76 5.32 -10.57 -0.35
C ILE A 76 6.37 -9.85 -1.19
N LEU A 77 7.65 -10.21 -1.06
CA LEU A 77 8.73 -9.45 -1.69
C LEU A 77 8.70 -9.50 -3.22
N ASN A 78 8.43 -10.66 -3.81
CA ASN A 78 8.33 -10.82 -5.26
C ASN A 78 7.06 -10.24 -5.88
N LYS A 79 6.10 -9.82 -5.04
CA LYS A 79 4.80 -9.26 -5.48
C LYS A 79 4.60 -7.81 -5.06
N ILE A 80 5.67 -7.11 -4.71
CA ILE A 80 5.61 -5.67 -4.43
C ILE A 80 5.21 -4.95 -5.72
N PRO A 81 4.05 -4.26 -5.73
CA PRO A 81 3.57 -3.59 -6.92
C PRO A 81 4.34 -2.30 -7.19
N GLU A 82 4.40 -1.91 -8.45
CA GLU A 82 4.88 -0.57 -8.81
C GLU A 82 3.84 0.49 -8.43
N PRO A 83 4.28 1.73 -8.12
CA PRO A 83 3.36 2.83 -7.87
C PRO A 83 2.39 3.04 -9.04
N ALA A 84 1.15 3.39 -8.74
CA ALA A 84 0.11 3.69 -9.72
C ALA A 84 -0.25 5.17 -9.73
N GLY A 85 -1.30 5.53 -10.47
CA GLY A 85 -1.67 6.92 -10.74
C GLY A 85 -1.87 7.78 -9.51
N SER A 86 -2.50 7.24 -8.45
CA SER A 86 -2.71 7.98 -7.20
C SER A 86 -1.40 8.40 -6.53
N SER A 87 -0.41 7.51 -6.47
CA SER A 87 0.89 7.81 -5.87
C SER A 87 1.65 8.88 -6.64
N TYR A 88 1.62 8.82 -7.97
CA TYR A 88 2.22 9.86 -8.82
C TYR A 88 1.48 11.20 -8.74
N ALA A 89 0.15 11.18 -8.61
CA ALA A 89 -0.64 12.38 -8.40
C ALA A 89 -0.28 13.08 -7.08
N LEU A 90 -0.12 12.32 -5.99
CA LEU A 90 0.32 12.86 -4.71
C LEU A 90 1.72 13.49 -4.80
N ALA A 91 2.65 12.84 -5.48
CA ALA A 91 3.99 13.40 -5.71
C ALA A 91 3.94 14.69 -6.54
N ALA A 92 3.06 14.76 -7.54
CA ALA A 92 2.86 15.98 -8.32
C ALA A 92 2.26 17.12 -7.48
N MET A 93 1.29 16.81 -6.61
CA MET A 93 0.70 17.78 -5.67
C MET A 93 1.74 18.31 -4.67
N GLU A 94 2.61 17.45 -4.16
CA GLU A 94 3.69 17.85 -3.25
C GLU A 94 4.67 18.81 -3.97
N ARG A 95 5.13 18.46 -5.18
CA ARG A 95 5.99 19.34 -5.99
C ARG A 95 5.35 20.69 -6.31
N ALA A 96 4.04 20.73 -6.46
CA ALA A 96 3.28 21.95 -6.69
C ALA A 96 3.01 22.77 -5.41
N GLY A 97 3.47 22.30 -4.25
CA GLY A 97 3.23 22.93 -2.95
C GLY A 97 1.80 22.82 -2.43
N ARG A 98 1.00 21.90 -2.99
CA ARG A 98 -0.40 21.67 -2.61
C ARG A 98 -0.60 20.52 -1.64
N LEU A 99 0.45 19.78 -1.33
CA LEU A 99 0.47 18.68 -0.37
C LEU A 99 1.72 18.81 0.48
N GLN A 100 1.57 18.88 1.79
CA GLN A 100 2.67 19.08 2.73
C GLN A 100 3.16 17.79 3.35
N CYS A 101 2.29 16.79 3.49
CA CYS A 101 2.65 15.54 4.12
C CYS A 101 1.80 14.38 3.58
N VAL A 102 2.40 13.22 3.45
CA VAL A 102 1.71 11.95 3.23
C VAL A 102 1.87 11.08 4.47
N ILE A 103 0.77 10.57 5.00
CA ILE A 103 0.76 9.57 6.07
C ILE A 103 0.33 8.26 5.42
N THR A 104 1.16 7.24 5.49
CA THR A 104 0.83 5.94 4.88
C THR A 104 0.84 4.81 5.90
N THR A 105 -0.10 3.89 5.77
CA THR A 105 -0.12 2.61 6.49
C THR A 105 0.48 1.47 5.65
N ASN A 106 0.89 1.76 4.42
CA ASN A 106 1.45 0.79 3.49
C ASN A 106 2.93 0.54 3.78
N LYS A 107 3.36 -0.70 3.59
CA LYS A 107 4.73 -1.14 3.92
C LYS A 107 5.71 -1.05 2.75
N PHE A 108 5.23 -0.80 1.53
CA PHE A 108 6.03 -0.89 0.31
C PHE A 108 6.43 0.47 -0.26
N GLU A 109 6.23 1.53 0.51
CA GLU A 109 6.68 2.89 0.17
C GLU A 109 6.25 3.38 -1.22
N GLN A 110 5.01 3.03 -1.66
CA GLN A 110 4.50 3.41 -2.98
C GLN A 110 4.61 4.91 -3.23
N GLU A 111 4.23 5.70 -2.24
CA GLU A 111 4.21 7.15 -2.31
C GLU A 111 5.63 7.72 -2.43
N ARG A 112 6.57 7.19 -1.65
CA ARG A 112 7.98 7.59 -1.69
C ARG A 112 8.64 7.16 -3.01
N ARG A 113 8.35 5.94 -3.47
CA ARG A 113 8.84 5.44 -4.77
C ARG A 113 8.28 6.21 -5.96
N ALA A 114 7.09 6.81 -5.84
CA ALA A 114 6.51 7.70 -6.83
C ALA A 114 7.10 9.12 -6.82
N GLY A 115 7.87 9.48 -5.79
CA GLY A 115 8.58 10.74 -5.69
C GLY A 115 8.11 11.67 -4.58
N CYS A 116 7.24 11.22 -3.66
CA CYS A 116 6.93 11.99 -2.45
C CYS A 116 8.16 12.02 -1.52
N GLU A 117 8.50 13.18 -0.99
CA GLU A 117 9.65 13.37 -0.10
C GLU A 117 9.23 13.33 1.37
N ASN A 118 8.07 13.89 1.69
CA ASN A 118 7.55 13.97 3.06
C ASN A 118 6.49 12.90 3.32
N VAL A 119 6.94 11.68 3.62
CA VAL A 119 6.10 10.51 3.87
C VAL A 119 6.42 9.92 5.23
#